data_5a939731911678e4991742e5b7b27fc4
#
_entry.id   5a939731911678e4991742e5b7b27fc4
#
_cell.length_a   1.000
_cell.length_b   1.000
_cell.length_c   1.000
_cell.angle_alpha   90.00
_cell.angle_beta   90.00
_cell.angle_gamma   90.00
#
_symmetry.space_group_name_H-M   'P 1'
#
loop_
_entity.id
_entity.type
_entity.pdbx_description
1 polymer ?
#
loop_
_entity_poly.entity_id
_entity_poly.type
_entity_poly.pdbx_seq_one_letter_code
_entity_poly.pdbx_strand_id
1 'polypeptide(L)'
;MKKRVLITGATGFVGYHLIKSALADNLEVFANVRNLATAGHLKDFEINYVNLDFESIYLLKENIEEKKYDYIVHAAAVTKAKQLSDYNKINATYTRNLAVAASKSTHRIKKFVFISSLAALGPLNQKNEKLTDDGPSNPVTHYGISKALAETYLARIQNLPLISFRPTAVYGPREKDIFILIKTIKAGLELYIGKQEQELSFVYATDLADIIIRALSSDVVGKSYNVSDGAVYNRSALADHVRKALNKNTLIVNVPLQIIKGFAWGMERLYRVFNKTPALNVDKIKELTALNWGCDIKNIQKDFGFTPRFGLEEGLNETISWYRKHNWL
;
A
#
# COMPACT_ATOMS: atom_id res chain seq x y z
N MET A 1 -4.85 -30.38 6.55
CA MET A 1 -3.64 -29.53 6.57
C MET A 1 -4.06 -28.08 6.40
N LYS A 2 -3.39 -27.13 7.08
CA LYS A 2 -3.60 -25.69 6.85
C LYS A 2 -3.21 -25.34 5.41
N LYS A 3 -3.93 -24.40 4.79
CA LYS A 3 -3.53 -23.84 3.49
C LYS A 3 -2.34 -22.92 3.66
N ARG A 4 -1.41 -22.94 2.71
CA ARG A 4 -0.15 -22.22 2.75
C ARG A 4 -0.22 -20.92 1.97
N VAL A 5 0.17 -19.81 2.60
CA VAL A 5 0.25 -18.50 1.94
C VAL A 5 1.65 -17.93 2.00
N LEU A 6 2.20 -17.59 0.84
CA LEU A 6 3.41 -16.77 0.73
C LEU A 6 3.01 -15.29 0.77
N ILE A 7 3.56 -14.53 1.72
CA ILE A 7 3.39 -13.07 1.80
C ILE A 7 4.75 -12.40 1.55
N THR A 8 4.87 -11.68 0.45
CA THR A 8 6.04 -10.86 0.18
C THR A 8 5.82 -9.44 0.70
N GLY A 9 6.91 -8.70 0.98
CA GLY A 9 6.78 -7.40 1.66
C GLY A 9 6.34 -7.53 3.13
N ALA A 10 6.54 -8.70 3.71
CA ALA A 10 6.12 -9.09 5.06
C ALA A 10 6.58 -8.14 6.17
N THR A 11 7.78 -7.54 6.05
CA THR A 11 8.33 -6.58 7.02
C THR A 11 7.77 -5.16 6.88
N GLY A 12 6.97 -4.92 5.84
CA GLY A 12 6.34 -3.62 5.59
C GLY A 12 5.09 -3.40 6.45
N PHE A 13 4.55 -2.18 6.41
CA PHE A 13 3.35 -1.79 7.13
C PHE A 13 2.14 -2.67 6.77
N VAL A 14 1.79 -2.76 5.48
CA VAL A 14 0.67 -3.60 5.02
C VAL A 14 0.97 -5.09 5.24
N GLY A 15 2.22 -5.53 5.03
CA GLY A 15 2.65 -6.91 5.25
C GLY A 15 2.41 -7.41 6.66
N TYR A 16 2.63 -6.56 7.68
CA TYR A 16 2.34 -6.88 9.07
C TYR A 16 0.85 -7.21 9.28
N HIS A 17 -0.05 -6.38 8.74
CA HIS A 17 -1.49 -6.58 8.87
C HIS A 17 -1.97 -7.80 8.07
N LEU A 18 -1.38 -8.06 6.89
CA LEU A 18 -1.65 -9.27 6.10
C LEU A 18 -1.27 -10.54 6.86
N ILE A 19 -0.10 -10.57 7.51
CA ILE A 19 0.31 -11.72 8.35
C ILE A 19 -0.69 -11.93 9.47
N LYS A 20 -1.05 -10.86 10.20
CA LYS A 20 -2.00 -10.94 11.30
C LYS A 20 -3.36 -11.49 10.85
N SER A 21 -3.89 -10.99 9.74
CA SER A 21 -5.16 -11.46 9.18
C SER A 21 -5.07 -12.90 8.66
N ALA A 22 -3.96 -13.29 8.00
CA ALA A 22 -3.75 -14.66 7.51
C ALA A 22 -3.68 -15.69 8.65
N LEU A 23 -3.01 -15.34 9.76
CA LEU A 23 -2.98 -16.21 10.95
C LEU A 23 -4.35 -16.33 11.61
N ALA A 24 -5.14 -15.24 11.65
CA ALA A 24 -6.50 -15.26 12.17
C ALA A 24 -7.43 -16.14 11.30
N ASP A 25 -7.17 -16.24 9.99
CA ASP A 25 -7.88 -17.15 9.05
C ASP A 25 -7.28 -18.58 9.02
N ASN A 26 -6.46 -18.94 10.02
CA ASN A 26 -5.85 -20.24 10.19
C ASN A 26 -4.96 -20.70 9.01
N LEU A 27 -4.31 -19.75 8.30
CA LEU A 27 -3.35 -20.07 7.24
C LEU A 27 -1.95 -20.36 7.82
N GLU A 28 -1.20 -21.25 7.16
CA GLU A 28 0.24 -21.43 7.38
C GLU A 28 0.97 -20.33 6.60
N VAL A 29 1.57 -19.37 7.31
CA VAL A 29 2.16 -18.17 6.69
C VAL A 29 3.65 -18.36 6.44
N PHE A 30 4.07 -18.09 5.20
CA PHE A 30 5.46 -17.98 4.76
C PHE A 30 5.75 -16.51 4.46
N ALA A 31 6.55 -15.88 5.31
CA ALA A 31 6.88 -14.47 5.21
C ALA A 31 8.20 -14.28 4.45
N ASN A 32 8.17 -13.63 3.29
CA ASN A 32 9.40 -13.29 2.59
C ASN A 32 10.12 -12.14 3.28
N VAL A 33 11.35 -12.41 3.73
CA VAL A 33 12.20 -11.48 4.47
C VAL A 33 13.61 -11.49 3.90
N ARG A 34 14.09 -10.34 3.44
CA ARG A 34 15.45 -10.19 2.88
C ARG A 34 16.55 -10.26 3.96
N ASN A 35 16.25 -9.73 5.14
CA ASN A 35 17.19 -9.71 6.27
C ASN A 35 16.38 -9.89 7.57
N LEU A 36 16.62 -10.99 8.27
CA LEU A 36 15.96 -11.32 9.53
C LEU A 36 16.14 -10.25 10.63
N ALA A 37 17.27 -9.52 10.61
CA ALA A 37 17.47 -8.43 11.57
C ALA A 37 16.41 -7.32 11.44
N THR A 38 15.77 -7.16 10.29
CA THR A 38 14.68 -6.19 10.07
C THR A 38 13.30 -6.73 10.43
N ALA A 39 13.18 -8.00 10.76
CA ALA A 39 11.93 -8.71 11.04
C ALA A 39 11.59 -8.81 12.54
N GLY A 40 12.35 -8.15 13.42
CA GLY A 40 12.17 -8.27 14.88
C GLY A 40 10.74 -7.97 15.38
N HIS A 41 9.99 -7.18 14.66
CA HIS A 41 8.58 -6.90 14.99
C HIS A 41 7.59 -8.01 14.56
N LEU A 42 8.07 -9.02 13.85
CA LEU A 42 7.29 -10.21 13.45
C LEU A 42 7.58 -11.43 14.34
N LYS A 43 8.52 -11.32 15.29
CA LYS A 43 8.99 -12.44 16.12
C LYS A 43 7.90 -13.12 16.96
N ASP A 44 6.83 -12.35 17.29
CA ASP A 44 5.73 -12.85 18.12
C ASP A 44 4.66 -13.58 17.28
N PHE A 45 4.83 -13.66 15.95
CA PHE A 45 3.97 -14.41 15.06
C PHE A 45 4.54 -15.82 14.82
N GLU A 46 3.68 -16.82 14.83
CA GLU A 46 4.01 -18.20 14.44
C GLU A 46 4.01 -18.30 12.90
N ILE A 47 5.15 -17.98 12.28
CA ILE A 47 5.32 -17.90 10.81
C ILE A 47 6.63 -18.56 10.35
N ASN A 48 6.66 -19.00 9.10
CA ASN A 48 7.86 -19.50 8.44
C ASN A 48 8.55 -18.35 7.69
N TYR A 49 9.85 -18.17 7.87
CA TYR A 49 10.62 -17.18 7.12
C TYR A 49 11.18 -17.80 5.85
N VAL A 50 11.06 -17.08 4.73
CA VAL A 50 11.68 -17.46 3.44
C VAL A 50 12.42 -16.26 2.87
N ASN A 51 13.51 -16.54 2.16
CA ASN A 51 14.25 -15.55 1.40
C ASN A 51 14.14 -15.88 -0.09
N LEU A 52 13.64 -14.95 -0.90
CA LEU A 52 13.40 -15.14 -2.33
C LEU A 52 14.32 -14.27 -3.16
N ASP A 53 14.95 -14.87 -4.18
CA ASP A 53 15.66 -14.16 -5.23
C ASP A 53 14.69 -13.78 -6.36
N PHE A 54 14.22 -12.53 -6.36
CA PHE A 54 13.29 -12.02 -7.38
C PHE A 54 13.94 -11.81 -8.75
N GLU A 55 15.26 -11.92 -8.89
CA GLU A 55 15.93 -11.84 -10.18
C GLU A 55 15.87 -13.17 -10.94
N SER A 56 15.80 -14.29 -10.24
CA SER A 56 15.79 -15.63 -10.83
C SER A 56 14.38 -16.26 -10.84
N ILE A 57 13.75 -16.31 -12.02
CA ILE A 57 12.48 -17.02 -12.22
C ILE A 57 12.64 -18.52 -11.87
N TYR A 58 13.82 -19.09 -12.13
CA TYR A 58 14.09 -20.51 -11.82
C TYR A 58 14.04 -20.77 -10.31
N LEU A 59 14.77 -19.99 -9.50
CA LEU A 59 14.79 -20.14 -8.04
C LEU A 59 13.43 -19.83 -7.40
N LEU A 60 12.69 -18.86 -7.94
CA LEU A 60 11.32 -18.58 -7.51
C LEU A 60 10.40 -19.78 -7.77
N LYS A 61 10.51 -20.41 -8.94
CA LYS A 61 9.72 -21.60 -9.30
C LYS A 61 10.07 -22.78 -8.40
N GLU A 62 11.37 -23.08 -8.18
CA GLU A 62 11.81 -24.12 -7.26
C GLU A 62 11.21 -23.94 -5.85
N ASN A 63 11.29 -22.71 -5.34
CA ASN A 63 10.75 -22.39 -4.02
C ASN A 63 9.23 -22.64 -3.95
N ILE A 64 8.46 -22.26 -4.99
CA ILE A 64 7.01 -22.49 -5.06
C ILE A 64 6.72 -24.00 -5.08
N GLU A 65 7.48 -24.79 -5.84
CA GLU A 65 7.32 -26.24 -5.97
C GLU A 65 7.71 -27.00 -4.69
N GLU A 66 8.75 -26.55 -4.00
CA GLU A 66 9.21 -27.11 -2.73
C GLU A 66 8.22 -26.82 -1.59
N LYS A 67 7.86 -25.55 -1.42
CA LYS A 67 7.01 -25.10 -0.31
C LYS A 67 5.51 -25.35 -0.54
N LYS A 68 5.10 -25.54 -1.78
CA LYS A 68 3.71 -25.87 -2.19
C LYS A 68 2.69 -24.87 -1.65
N TYR A 69 2.89 -23.58 -1.94
CA TYR A 69 1.94 -22.54 -1.54
C TYR A 69 0.60 -22.72 -2.24
N ASP A 70 -0.50 -22.68 -1.48
CA ASP A 70 -1.84 -22.55 -2.06
C ASP A 70 -2.07 -21.14 -2.60
N TYR A 71 -1.52 -20.13 -1.92
CA TYR A 71 -1.75 -18.72 -2.21
C TYR A 71 -0.45 -17.92 -2.19
N ILE A 72 -0.39 -16.88 -3.03
CA ILE A 72 0.68 -15.88 -3.02
C ILE A 72 0.04 -14.51 -2.88
N VAL A 73 0.44 -13.74 -1.85
CA VAL A 73 0.10 -12.32 -1.67
C VAL A 73 1.35 -11.50 -1.87
N HIS A 74 1.41 -10.82 -3.02
CA HIS A 74 2.58 -10.02 -3.39
C HIS A 74 2.38 -8.56 -3.01
N ALA A 75 2.89 -8.18 -1.82
CA ALA A 75 2.87 -6.82 -1.29
C ALA A 75 4.26 -6.16 -1.28
N ALA A 76 5.30 -6.86 -1.77
CA ALA A 76 6.64 -6.28 -1.85
C ALA A 76 6.68 -5.14 -2.86
N ALA A 77 7.07 -3.96 -2.41
CA ALA A 77 7.27 -2.79 -3.23
C ALA A 77 8.22 -1.80 -2.55
N VAL A 78 8.79 -0.89 -3.33
CA VAL A 78 9.44 0.32 -2.83
C VAL A 78 8.57 1.52 -3.15
N THR A 79 8.34 2.37 -2.15
CA THR A 79 7.62 3.64 -2.26
C THR A 79 8.57 4.83 -2.35
N LYS A 80 9.88 4.58 -2.13
CA LYS A 80 10.95 5.57 -2.19
C LYS A 80 12.14 4.93 -2.90
N ALA A 81 12.51 5.45 -4.06
CA ALA A 81 13.68 5.06 -4.83
C ALA A 81 14.29 6.29 -5.50
N LYS A 82 15.53 6.17 -6.02
CA LYS A 82 16.27 7.30 -6.58
C LYS A 82 15.80 7.68 -7.98
N GLN A 83 15.44 6.70 -8.77
CA GLN A 83 15.07 6.87 -10.16
C GLN A 83 13.98 5.89 -10.59
N LEU A 84 13.32 6.20 -11.70
CA LEU A 84 12.23 5.38 -12.24
C LEU A 84 12.66 3.93 -12.51
N SER A 85 13.90 3.73 -12.99
CA SER A 85 14.42 2.38 -13.25
C SER A 85 14.45 1.50 -12.00
N ASP A 86 14.78 2.06 -10.83
CA ASP A 86 14.77 1.33 -9.56
C ASP A 86 13.35 0.92 -9.17
N TYR A 87 12.38 1.85 -9.33
CA TYR A 87 10.96 1.53 -9.13
C TYR A 87 10.51 0.42 -10.08
N ASN A 88 10.81 0.54 -11.38
CA ASN A 88 10.39 -0.42 -12.38
C ASN A 88 11.02 -1.80 -12.16
N LYS A 89 12.31 -1.86 -11.76
CA LYS A 89 12.98 -3.12 -11.42
C LYS A 89 12.25 -3.82 -10.27
N ILE A 90 12.06 -3.11 -9.15
CA ILE A 90 11.54 -3.73 -7.92
C ILE A 90 10.03 -3.93 -8.00
N ASN A 91 9.26 -2.91 -8.43
CA ASN A 91 7.80 -2.97 -8.36
C ASN A 91 7.18 -3.68 -9.57
N ALA A 92 7.84 -3.68 -10.74
CA ALA A 92 7.27 -4.28 -11.95
C ALA A 92 8.00 -5.55 -12.38
N THR A 93 9.35 -5.50 -12.57
CA THR A 93 10.08 -6.68 -13.07
C THR A 93 10.06 -7.81 -12.07
N TYR A 94 10.29 -7.56 -10.77
CA TYR A 94 10.26 -8.59 -9.74
C TYR A 94 8.85 -9.18 -9.56
N THR A 95 7.82 -8.34 -9.64
CA THR A 95 6.41 -8.79 -9.64
C THR A 95 6.14 -9.73 -10.82
N ARG A 96 6.57 -9.34 -12.04
CA ARG A 96 6.47 -10.20 -13.22
C ARG A 96 7.20 -11.52 -13.04
N ASN A 97 8.43 -11.50 -12.53
CA ASN A 97 9.23 -12.70 -12.37
C ASN A 97 8.56 -13.70 -11.42
N LEU A 98 8.03 -13.23 -10.26
CA LEU A 98 7.30 -14.07 -9.33
C LEU A 98 6.03 -14.65 -9.96
N ALA A 99 5.28 -13.84 -10.69
CA ALA A 99 4.05 -14.27 -11.34
C ALA A 99 4.31 -15.28 -12.47
N VAL A 100 5.37 -15.08 -13.26
CA VAL A 100 5.82 -16.05 -14.29
C VAL A 100 6.28 -17.36 -13.63
N ALA A 101 7.02 -17.31 -12.54
CA ALA A 101 7.41 -18.50 -11.78
C ALA A 101 6.19 -19.27 -11.28
N ALA A 102 5.19 -18.57 -10.73
CA ALA A 102 3.95 -19.15 -10.25
C ALA A 102 3.13 -19.79 -11.38
N SER A 103 3.02 -19.13 -12.55
CA SER A 103 2.27 -19.66 -13.70
C SER A 103 2.94 -20.87 -14.36
N LYS A 104 4.27 -20.98 -14.27
CA LYS A 104 5.08 -22.07 -14.84
C LYS A 104 5.37 -23.21 -13.86
N SER A 105 4.99 -23.07 -12.60
CA SER A 105 5.17 -24.09 -11.58
C SER A 105 4.32 -25.32 -11.87
N THR A 106 4.86 -26.51 -11.62
CA THR A 106 4.11 -27.77 -11.64
C THR A 106 3.10 -27.82 -10.49
N HIS A 107 3.42 -27.19 -9.36
CA HIS A 107 2.48 -26.97 -8.27
C HIS A 107 1.57 -25.78 -8.61
N ARG A 108 0.28 -26.03 -8.81
CA ARG A 108 -0.70 -25.00 -9.18
C ARG A 108 -1.17 -24.25 -7.95
N ILE A 109 -0.83 -22.97 -7.87
CA ILE A 109 -1.38 -22.06 -6.86
C ILE A 109 -2.87 -21.80 -7.14
N LYS A 110 -3.66 -21.62 -6.08
CA LYS A 110 -5.11 -21.34 -6.17
C LYS A 110 -5.41 -19.87 -6.38
N LYS A 111 -4.52 -18.96 -5.88
CA LYS A 111 -4.68 -17.53 -6.02
C LYS A 111 -3.35 -16.79 -5.98
N PHE A 112 -3.19 -15.81 -6.87
CA PHE A 112 -2.14 -14.82 -6.86
C PHE A 112 -2.78 -13.44 -6.62
N VAL A 113 -2.53 -12.87 -5.46
CA VAL A 113 -2.99 -11.52 -5.14
C VAL A 113 -1.86 -10.53 -5.30
N PHE A 114 -2.07 -9.51 -6.12
CA PHE A 114 -1.15 -8.40 -6.30
C PHE A 114 -1.66 -7.16 -5.56
N ILE A 115 -0.84 -6.63 -4.65
CA ILE A 115 -1.12 -5.34 -4.02
C ILE A 115 -0.54 -4.24 -4.89
N SER A 116 -1.42 -3.65 -5.69
CA SER A 116 -1.12 -2.48 -6.51
C SER A 116 -1.27 -1.19 -5.68
N SER A 117 -1.80 -0.14 -6.25
CA SER A 117 -2.12 1.13 -5.59
C SER A 117 -3.08 1.92 -6.46
N LEU A 118 -3.92 2.75 -5.86
CA LEU A 118 -4.71 3.73 -6.60
C LEU A 118 -3.82 4.68 -7.42
N ALA A 119 -2.57 4.88 -6.99
CA ALA A 119 -1.56 5.64 -7.74
C ALA A 119 -1.27 5.06 -9.13
N ALA A 120 -1.57 3.78 -9.40
CA ALA A 120 -1.46 3.18 -10.74
C ALA A 120 -2.49 3.75 -11.72
N LEU A 121 -3.66 4.16 -11.24
CA LEU A 121 -4.65 4.88 -12.06
C LEU A 121 -4.29 6.36 -12.19
N GLY A 122 -3.66 6.94 -11.18
CA GLY A 122 -3.43 8.38 -11.08
C GLY A 122 -4.67 9.14 -10.58
N PRO A 123 -4.52 10.45 -10.30
CA PRO A 123 -5.61 11.28 -9.79
C PRO A 123 -6.53 11.75 -10.92
N LEU A 124 -7.76 12.11 -10.56
CA LEU A 124 -8.67 12.85 -11.44
C LEU A 124 -8.38 14.36 -11.40
N ASN A 125 -8.63 15.02 -12.51
CA ASN A 125 -8.51 16.48 -12.65
C ASN A 125 -9.84 17.23 -12.40
N GLN A 126 -10.88 16.50 -12.04
CA GLN A 126 -12.23 17.03 -11.77
C GLN A 126 -12.67 16.60 -10.39
N LYS A 127 -13.42 17.47 -9.70
CA LYS A 127 -14.07 17.15 -8.43
C LYS A 127 -15.38 16.42 -8.67
N ASN A 128 -15.89 15.80 -7.61
CA ASN A 128 -17.16 15.06 -7.60
C ASN A 128 -17.21 13.86 -8.55
N GLU A 129 -16.06 13.46 -9.10
CA GLU A 129 -15.90 12.21 -9.85
C GLU A 129 -15.19 11.18 -8.99
N LYS A 130 -15.30 9.90 -9.37
CA LYS A 130 -14.62 8.80 -8.67
C LYS A 130 -13.83 7.95 -9.66
N LEU A 131 -12.62 7.59 -9.27
CA LEU A 131 -11.82 6.59 -9.97
C LEU A 131 -12.55 5.25 -9.90
N THR A 132 -12.85 4.68 -11.06
CA THR A 132 -13.46 3.35 -11.19
C THR A 132 -12.38 2.29 -11.42
N ASP A 133 -12.71 1.01 -11.17
CA ASP A 133 -11.76 -0.09 -11.38
C ASP A 133 -11.28 -0.21 -12.83
N ASP A 134 -12.15 0.12 -13.78
CA ASP A 134 -11.89 0.05 -15.23
C ASP A 134 -11.52 1.43 -15.82
N GLY A 135 -11.27 2.42 -14.96
CA GLY A 135 -10.88 3.77 -15.35
C GLY A 135 -9.52 3.82 -16.05
N PRO A 136 -9.27 4.90 -16.83
CA PRO A 136 -8.00 5.08 -17.52
C PRO A 136 -6.84 5.24 -16.54
N SER A 137 -5.67 4.69 -16.88
CA SER A 137 -4.45 4.80 -16.09
C SER A 137 -3.62 5.99 -16.55
N ASN A 138 -3.52 7.02 -15.71
CA ASN A 138 -2.73 8.23 -15.91
C ASN A 138 -1.85 8.54 -14.67
N PRO A 139 -0.92 7.66 -14.30
CA PRO A 139 -0.11 7.82 -13.09
C PRO A 139 0.80 9.06 -13.18
N VAL A 140 0.86 9.84 -12.11
CA VAL A 140 1.63 11.10 -12.05
C VAL A 140 2.95 10.97 -11.32
N THR A 141 3.21 9.83 -10.69
CA THR A 141 4.44 9.56 -9.90
C THR A 141 5.20 8.37 -10.45
N HIS A 142 6.53 8.31 -10.22
CA HIS A 142 7.34 7.14 -10.58
C HIS A 142 6.83 5.85 -9.92
N TYR A 143 6.39 5.95 -8.66
CA TYR A 143 5.74 4.84 -7.97
C TYR A 143 4.47 4.38 -8.70
N GLY A 144 3.55 5.28 -9.02
CA GLY A 144 2.32 4.97 -9.76
C GLY A 144 2.61 4.35 -11.13
N ILE A 145 3.57 4.93 -11.88
CA ILE A 145 4.03 4.39 -13.18
C ILE A 145 4.52 2.95 -13.03
N SER A 146 5.33 2.67 -12.01
CA SER A 146 5.86 1.32 -11.78
C SER A 146 4.78 0.30 -11.40
N LYS A 147 3.74 0.74 -10.66
CA LYS A 147 2.59 -0.11 -10.32
C LYS A 147 1.71 -0.39 -11.53
N ALA A 148 1.43 0.63 -12.37
CA ALA A 148 0.71 0.45 -13.63
C ALA A 148 1.47 -0.49 -14.60
N LEU A 149 2.80 -0.36 -14.67
CA LEU A 149 3.65 -1.27 -15.44
C LEU A 149 3.58 -2.71 -14.93
N ALA A 150 3.56 -2.89 -13.60
CA ALA A 150 3.37 -4.22 -13.00
C ALA A 150 2.03 -4.85 -13.40
N GLU A 151 0.93 -4.09 -13.32
CA GLU A 151 -0.40 -4.54 -13.75
C GLU A 151 -0.40 -4.93 -15.24
N THR A 152 0.25 -4.12 -16.09
CA THR A 152 0.40 -4.43 -17.53
C THR A 152 1.16 -5.74 -17.77
N TYR A 153 2.21 -6.02 -16.98
CA TYR A 153 2.93 -7.28 -17.10
C TYR A 153 2.09 -8.47 -16.64
N LEU A 154 1.40 -8.32 -15.51
CA LEU A 154 0.55 -9.38 -14.94
C LEU A 154 -0.62 -9.75 -15.87
N ALA A 155 -1.25 -8.77 -16.50
CA ALA A 155 -2.37 -8.98 -17.44
C ALA A 155 -1.98 -9.85 -18.66
N ARG A 156 -0.69 -9.94 -18.99
CA ARG A 156 -0.17 -10.74 -20.12
C ARG A 156 0.19 -12.18 -19.73
N ILE A 157 0.16 -12.53 -18.43
CA ILE A 157 0.55 -13.86 -17.96
C ILE A 157 -0.67 -14.77 -17.99
N GLN A 158 -0.62 -15.75 -18.87
CA GLN A 158 -1.69 -16.75 -19.01
C GLN A 158 -1.71 -17.71 -17.80
N ASN A 159 -2.87 -18.25 -17.50
CA ASN A 159 -3.10 -19.27 -16.45
C ASN A 159 -2.68 -18.83 -15.03
N LEU A 160 -2.56 -17.53 -14.78
CA LEU A 160 -2.34 -16.99 -13.46
C LEU A 160 -3.70 -16.65 -12.80
N PRO A 161 -4.07 -17.27 -11.66
CA PRO A 161 -5.32 -16.95 -10.97
C PRO A 161 -5.19 -15.62 -10.21
N LEU A 162 -5.10 -14.54 -10.98
CA LEU A 162 -4.76 -13.18 -10.51
C LEU A 162 -5.98 -12.43 -9.97
N ILE A 163 -5.80 -11.75 -8.84
CA ILE A 163 -6.60 -10.61 -8.39
C ILE A 163 -5.64 -9.46 -8.04
N SER A 164 -5.99 -8.24 -8.44
CA SER A 164 -5.24 -7.04 -8.07
C SER A 164 -6.07 -6.14 -7.15
N PHE A 165 -5.47 -5.65 -6.08
CA PHE A 165 -6.07 -4.63 -5.22
C PHE A 165 -5.31 -3.32 -5.36
N ARG A 166 -6.03 -2.22 -5.55
CA ARG A 166 -5.52 -0.84 -5.63
C ARG A 166 -5.97 -0.05 -4.40
N PRO A 167 -5.31 -0.24 -3.25
CA PRO A 167 -5.66 0.54 -2.07
C PRO A 167 -5.37 2.03 -2.30
N THR A 168 -6.19 2.86 -1.66
CA THR A 168 -5.99 4.30 -1.48
C THR A 168 -4.89 4.57 -0.46
N ALA A 169 -4.89 5.74 0.19
CA ALA A 169 -4.01 6.02 1.31
C ALA A 169 -4.33 5.09 2.48
N VAL A 170 -3.48 4.10 2.70
CA VAL A 170 -3.62 3.12 3.78
C VAL A 170 -3.11 3.73 5.08
N TYR A 171 -3.89 3.66 6.15
CA TYR A 171 -3.52 4.17 7.46
C TYR A 171 -3.86 3.16 8.57
N GLY A 172 -3.26 3.36 9.75
CA GLY A 172 -3.47 2.46 10.88
C GLY A 172 -2.25 2.32 11.78
N PRO A 173 -2.30 1.43 12.78
CA PRO A 173 -1.19 1.13 13.66
C PRO A 173 0.08 0.77 12.90
N ARG A 174 1.23 1.37 13.28
CA ARG A 174 2.58 1.20 12.69
C ARG A 174 2.84 2.00 11.39
N GLU A 175 1.87 2.74 10.86
CA GLU A 175 2.08 3.62 9.72
C GLU A 175 2.94 4.84 10.15
N LYS A 176 3.96 5.18 9.35
CA LYS A 176 4.97 6.18 9.74
C LYS A 176 4.73 7.58 9.16
N ASP A 177 4.16 7.68 7.97
CA ASP A 177 3.98 8.98 7.32
C ASP A 177 2.80 9.74 7.96
N ILE A 178 1.69 9.06 8.27
CA ILE A 178 0.57 9.63 9.05
C ILE A 178 0.96 9.87 10.51
N PHE A 179 1.83 9.01 11.09
CA PHE A 179 2.38 9.27 12.41
C PHE A 179 3.12 10.61 12.49
N ILE A 180 3.91 10.97 11.46
CA ILE A 180 4.58 12.28 11.39
C ILE A 180 3.55 13.42 11.41
N LEU A 181 2.46 13.30 10.63
CA LEU A 181 1.38 14.29 10.64
C LEU A 181 0.74 14.41 12.03
N ILE A 182 0.42 13.28 12.68
CA ILE A 182 -0.16 13.26 14.03
C ILE A 182 0.78 13.94 15.04
N LYS A 183 2.09 13.69 14.96
CA LYS A 183 3.08 14.36 15.81
C LYS A 183 3.11 15.87 15.58
N THR A 184 3.02 16.32 14.35
CA THR A 184 3.01 17.74 13.99
C THR A 184 1.75 18.42 14.56
N ILE A 185 0.59 17.79 14.44
CA ILE A 185 -0.66 18.26 15.03
C ILE A 185 -0.58 18.27 16.58
N LYS A 186 -0.01 17.22 17.19
CA LYS A 186 0.22 17.18 18.65
C LYS A 186 1.10 18.35 19.12
N ALA A 187 2.07 18.77 18.31
CA ALA A 187 2.93 19.92 18.57
C ALA A 187 2.23 21.28 18.31
N GLY A 188 0.96 21.28 17.89
CA GLY A 188 0.18 22.51 17.66
C GLY A 188 0.33 23.09 16.26
N LEU A 189 0.86 22.33 15.28
CA LEU A 189 1.10 22.82 13.92
C LEU A 189 0.38 21.94 12.90
N GLU A 190 -0.27 22.56 11.91
CA GLU A 190 -0.95 21.91 10.80
C GLU A 190 -0.50 22.50 9.48
N LEU A 191 0.19 21.69 8.67
CA LEU A 191 0.84 22.14 7.45
C LEU A 191 0.08 21.68 6.21
N TYR A 192 -0.22 22.60 5.31
CA TYR A 192 -0.78 22.31 3.98
C TYR A 192 0.08 22.86 2.85
N ILE A 193 0.11 22.17 1.73
CA ILE A 193 0.74 22.65 0.49
C ILE A 193 -0.29 23.43 -0.32
N GLY A 194 -0.08 24.75 -0.45
CA GLY A 194 -1.03 25.61 -1.16
C GLY A 194 -2.39 25.71 -0.46
N LYS A 195 -3.39 26.25 -1.18
CA LYS A 195 -4.77 26.43 -0.70
C LYS A 195 -5.80 25.63 -1.48
N GLN A 196 -5.35 24.77 -2.42
CA GLN A 196 -6.24 24.02 -3.28
C GLN A 196 -7.06 23.00 -2.45
N GLU A 197 -8.34 22.95 -2.72
CA GLU A 197 -9.19 21.89 -2.19
C GLU A 197 -8.86 20.56 -2.85
N GLN A 198 -8.96 19.50 -2.09
CA GLN A 198 -8.66 18.15 -2.55
C GLN A 198 -9.74 17.18 -2.08
N GLU A 199 -9.96 16.15 -2.89
CA GLU A 199 -10.79 14.99 -2.55
C GLU A 199 -9.90 13.78 -2.35
N LEU A 200 -10.01 13.16 -1.20
CA LEU A 200 -9.15 12.06 -0.76
C LEU A 200 -10.00 10.86 -0.35
N SER A 201 -9.47 9.66 -0.54
CA SER A 201 -10.02 8.44 0.04
C SER A 201 -8.97 7.73 0.88
N PHE A 202 -9.43 7.03 1.91
CA PHE A 202 -8.58 6.31 2.85
C PHE A 202 -9.06 4.86 3.01
N VAL A 203 -8.19 3.99 3.48
CA VAL A 203 -8.55 2.64 3.91
C VAL A 203 -7.76 2.26 5.17
N TYR A 204 -8.47 1.71 6.14
CA TYR A 204 -7.83 1.21 7.35
C TYR A 204 -7.09 -0.10 7.08
N ALA A 205 -5.88 -0.22 7.62
CA ALA A 205 -4.97 -1.31 7.27
C ALA A 205 -5.52 -2.71 7.57
N THR A 206 -6.32 -2.87 8.63
CA THR A 206 -6.95 -4.17 8.92
C THR A 206 -8.07 -4.50 7.97
N ASP A 207 -8.89 -3.52 7.55
CA ASP A 207 -9.95 -3.75 6.56
C ASP A 207 -9.36 -4.15 5.21
N LEU A 208 -8.27 -3.49 4.81
CA LEU A 208 -7.51 -3.88 3.62
C LEU A 208 -6.96 -5.30 3.74
N ALA A 209 -6.32 -5.65 4.85
CA ALA A 209 -5.76 -6.98 5.06
C ALA A 209 -6.84 -8.06 5.04
N ASP A 210 -7.96 -7.83 5.72
CA ASP A 210 -9.05 -8.80 5.84
C ASP A 210 -9.73 -9.07 4.49
N ILE A 211 -9.97 -8.03 3.67
CA ILE A 211 -10.54 -8.26 2.33
C ILE A 211 -9.57 -9.01 1.41
N ILE A 212 -8.27 -8.74 1.50
CA ILE A 212 -7.25 -9.46 0.73
C ILE A 212 -7.22 -10.95 1.12
N ILE A 213 -7.24 -11.26 2.42
CA ILE A 213 -7.22 -12.65 2.89
C ILE A 213 -8.53 -13.36 2.54
N ARG A 214 -9.68 -12.70 2.69
CA ARG A 214 -10.98 -13.25 2.25
C ARG A 214 -10.99 -13.59 0.76
N ALA A 215 -10.37 -12.77 -0.08
CA ALA A 215 -10.30 -13.00 -1.52
C ALA A 215 -9.51 -14.27 -1.91
N LEU A 216 -8.63 -14.78 -1.05
CA LEU A 216 -7.85 -15.99 -1.33
C LEU A 216 -8.73 -17.23 -1.54
N SER A 217 -9.84 -17.33 -0.84
CA SER A 217 -10.79 -18.45 -0.93
C SER A 217 -11.92 -18.25 -1.94
N SER A 218 -11.99 -17.11 -2.62
CA SER A 218 -13.03 -16.80 -3.60
C SER A 218 -12.74 -17.45 -4.95
N ASP A 219 -13.76 -17.60 -5.80
CA ASP A 219 -13.62 -18.04 -7.18
C ASP A 219 -13.29 -16.88 -8.15
N VAL A 220 -13.30 -15.65 -7.67
CA VAL A 220 -13.02 -14.47 -8.50
C VAL A 220 -11.57 -14.48 -8.97
N VAL A 221 -11.36 -14.28 -10.27
CA VAL A 221 -10.04 -14.14 -10.91
C VAL A 221 -10.10 -13.12 -12.05
N GLY A 222 -8.94 -12.58 -12.44
CA GLY A 222 -8.80 -11.67 -13.58
C GLY A 222 -9.36 -10.28 -13.34
N LYS A 223 -9.64 -9.89 -12.10
CA LYS A 223 -10.19 -8.57 -11.75
C LYS A 223 -9.24 -7.71 -10.95
N SER A 224 -9.40 -6.40 -11.08
CA SER A 224 -8.73 -5.38 -10.26
C SER A 224 -9.77 -4.58 -9.49
N TYR A 225 -9.47 -4.22 -8.24
CA TYR A 225 -10.39 -3.52 -7.36
C TYR A 225 -9.73 -2.32 -6.69
N ASN A 226 -10.36 -1.18 -6.73
CA ASN A 226 -10.04 -0.07 -5.86
C ASN A 226 -10.53 -0.39 -4.43
N VAL A 227 -9.73 -0.01 -3.42
CA VAL A 227 -10.06 -0.30 -2.02
C VAL A 227 -9.95 0.97 -1.19
N SER A 228 -11.08 1.40 -0.64
CA SER A 228 -11.19 2.49 0.34
C SER A 228 -12.27 2.16 1.37
N ASP A 229 -12.52 3.06 2.30
CA ASP A 229 -13.66 2.99 3.21
C ASP A 229 -15.01 3.39 2.56
N GLY A 230 -15.00 3.71 1.24
CA GLY A 230 -16.17 4.10 0.45
C GLY A 230 -16.52 5.58 0.52
N ALA A 231 -15.91 6.34 1.44
CA ALA A 231 -16.10 7.77 1.55
C ALA A 231 -15.06 8.57 0.75
N VAL A 232 -15.42 9.80 0.44
CA VAL A 232 -14.51 10.81 -0.11
C VAL A 232 -14.45 11.96 0.88
N TYR A 233 -13.24 12.34 1.23
CA TYR A 233 -12.93 13.32 2.27
C TYR A 233 -12.29 14.56 1.67
N ASN A 234 -12.55 15.72 2.26
CA ASN A 234 -11.79 16.91 1.94
C ASN A 234 -10.37 16.85 2.54
N ARG A 235 -9.48 17.74 2.10
CA ARG A 235 -8.07 17.76 2.52
C ARG A 235 -7.84 17.93 4.02
N SER A 236 -8.77 18.56 4.74
CA SER A 236 -8.63 18.82 6.17
C SER A 236 -9.14 17.67 7.05
N ALA A 237 -9.96 16.78 6.51
CA ALA A 237 -10.69 15.78 7.29
C ALA A 237 -9.77 14.95 8.22
N LEU A 238 -8.62 14.51 7.69
CA LEU A 238 -7.66 13.73 8.51
C LEU A 238 -7.13 14.56 9.69
N ALA A 239 -6.74 15.81 9.44
CA ALA A 239 -6.23 16.70 10.48
C ALA A 239 -7.34 17.08 11.48
N ASP A 240 -8.56 17.32 11.01
CA ASP A 240 -9.72 17.63 11.83
C ASP A 240 -10.01 16.52 12.85
N HIS A 241 -10.04 15.25 12.39
CA HIS A 241 -10.24 14.10 13.27
C HIS A 241 -9.07 13.93 14.25
N VAL A 242 -7.83 14.11 13.80
CA VAL A 242 -6.65 14.04 14.68
C VAL A 242 -6.68 15.14 15.76
N ARG A 243 -7.02 16.38 15.39
CA ARG A 243 -7.18 17.49 16.36
C ARG A 243 -8.22 17.15 17.42
N LYS A 244 -9.39 16.66 16.98
CA LYS A 244 -10.46 16.21 17.88
C LYS A 244 -9.98 15.12 18.84
N ALA A 245 -9.34 14.05 18.31
CA ALA A 245 -8.85 12.91 19.10
C ALA A 245 -7.73 13.27 20.08
N LEU A 246 -6.92 14.28 19.77
CA LEU A 246 -5.84 14.77 20.63
C LEU A 246 -6.29 15.90 21.56
N ASN A 247 -7.48 16.44 21.38
CA ASN A 247 -7.99 17.66 22.03
C ASN A 247 -6.99 18.82 21.93
N LYS A 248 -6.57 19.15 20.69
CA LYS A 248 -5.54 20.16 20.40
C LYS A 248 -6.07 21.24 19.46
N ASN A 249 -5.69 22.48 19.75
CA ASN A 249 -5.75 23.57 18.78
C ASN A 249 -4.44 23.65 18.03
N THR A 250 -4.51 24.00 16.74
CA THR A 250 -3.34 24.05 15.86
C THR A 250 -3.27 25.38 15.13
N LEU A 251 -2.04 25.82 14.86
CA LEU A 251 -1.78 26.88 13.91
C LEU A 251 -1.76 26.27 12.49
N ILE A 252 -2.69 26.70 11.66
CA ILE A 252 -2.78 26.25 10.27
C ILE A 252 -1.84 27.11 9.41
N VAL A 253 -0.89 26.45 8.73
CA VAL A 253 0.07 27.10 7.84
C VAL A 253 -0.07 26.54 6.43
N ASN A 254 -0.43 27.41 5.47
CA ASN A 254 -0.45 27.08 4.05
C ASN A 254 0.88 27.48 3.42
N VAL A 255 1.74 26.50 3.11
CA VAL A 255 3.03 26.74 2.48
C VAL A 255 2.86 26.83 0.96
N PRO A 256 3.29 27.92 0.31
CA PRO A 256 3.23 28.05 -1.14
C PRO A 256 3.96 26.88 -1.85
N LEU A 257 3.35 26.38 -2.93
CA LEU A 257 3.89 25.24 -3.67
C LEU A 257 5.33 25.47 -4.17
N GLN A 258 5.67 26.69 -4.56
CA GLN A 258 7.00 27.06 -5.03
C GLN A 258 8.06 26.88 -3.95
N ILE A 259 7.74 27.27 -2.69
CA ILE A 259 8.64 27.11 -1.54
C ILE A 259 8.88 25.62 -1.27
N ILE A 260 7.81 24.82 -1.27
CA ILE A 260 7.92 23.35 -1.07
C ILE A 260 8.72 22.68 -2.19
N LYS A 261 8.51 23.10 -3.46
CA LYS A 261 9.30 22.58 -4.60
C LYS A 261 10.79 22.94 -4.47
N GLY A 262 11.10 24.16 -4.11
CA GLY A 262 12.48 24.61 -3.88
C GLY A 262 13.15 23.83 -2.73
N PHE A 263 12.43 23.65 -1.63
CA PHE A 263 12.92 22.87 -0.49
C PHE A 263 13.14 21.39 -0.87
N ALA A 264 12.19 20.76 -1.56
CA ALA A 264 12.32 19.36 -2.02
C ALA A 264 13.51 19.19 -2.97
N TRP A 265 13.71 20.11 -3.91
CA TRP A 265 14.84 20.09 -4.83
C TRP A 265 16.19 20.23 -4.06
N GLY A 266 16.27 21.13 -3.10
CA GLY A 266 17.45 21.28 -2.25
C GLY A 266 17.74 20.01 -1.43
N MET A 267 16.69 19.42 -0.84
CA MET A 267 16.79 18.16 -0.11
C MET A 267 17.25 17.01 -1.02
N GLU A 268 16.71 16.87 -2.24
CA GLU A 268 17.15 15.85 -3.18
C GLU A 268 18.64 15.97 -3.50
N ARG A 269 19.15 17.20 -3.70
CA ARG A 269 20.58 17.44 -3.92
C ARG A 269 21.43 17.06 -2.70
N LEU A 270 21.02 17.47 -1.51
CA LEU A 270 21.74 17.13 -0.28
C LEU A 270 21.76 15.62 -0.03
N TYR A 271 20.60 14.96 -0.13
CA TYR A 271 20.49 13.51 0.12
C TYR A 271 21.18 12.66 -0.94
N ARG A 272 21.35 13.20 -2.17
CA ARG A 272 22.13 12.53 -3.24
C ARG A 272 23.59 12.31 -2.82
N VAL A 273 24.18 13.27 -2.11
CA VAL A 273 25.56 13.16 -1.58
C VAL A 273 25.68 11.97 -0.61
N PHE A 274 24.65 11.75 0.23
CA PHE A 274 24.61 10.66 1.20
C PHE A 274 24.00 9.35 0.66
N ASN A 275 23.76 9.29 -0.64
CA ASN A 275 23.18 8.10 -1.29
C ASN A 275 21.80 7.69 -0.74
N LYS A 276 21.03 8.63 -0.21
CA LYS A 276 19.69 8.45 0.40
C LYS A 276 18.62 9.17 -0.41
N THR A 277 17.35 8.77 -0.22
CA THR A 277 16.16 9.43 -0.81
C THR A 277 15.41 10.18 0.29
N PRO A 278 15.13 11.49 0.14
CA PRO A 278 14.35 12.23 1.14
C PRO A 278 12.89 11.74 1.18
N ALA A 279 12.24 11.92 2.32
CA ALA A 279 10.82 11.58 2.48
C ALA A 279 9.92 12.46 1.60
N LEU A 280 10.25 13.74 1.48
CA LEU A 280 9.61 14.70 0.59
C LEU A 280 10.52 14.94 -0.62
N ASN A 281 10.03 14.60 -1.80
CA ASN A 281 10.68 14.83 -3.08
C ASN A 281 9.69 15.44 -4.08
N VAL A 282 10.16 15.88 -5.23
CA VAL A 282 9.32 16.52 -6.26
C VAL A 282 8.21 15.58 -6.74
N ASP A 283 8.49 14.28 -6.82
CA ASP A 283 7.51 13.27 -7.25
C ASP A 283 6.38 13.11 -6.21
N LYS A 284 6.70 13.06 -4.91
CA LYS A 284 5.71 12.99 -3.83
C LYS A 284 4.84 14.26 -3.75
N ILE A 285 5.39 15.42 -4.11
CA ILE A 285 4.61 16.66 -4.16
C ILE A 285 3.47 16.57 -5.17
N LYS A 286 3.67 15.92 -6.34
CA LYS A 286 2.61 15.74 -7.33
C LYS A 286 1.43 14.95 -6.77
N GLU A 287 1.72 13.90 -6.00
CA GLU A 287 0.71 13.10 -5.31
C GLU A 287 -0.04 13.92 -4.25
N LEU A 288 0.73 14.63 -3.41
CA LEU A 288 0.19 15.44 -2.30
C LEU A 288 -0.59 16.68 -2.75
N THR A 289 -0.42 17.14 -3.99
CA THR A 289 -1.10 18.31 -4.53
C THR A 289 -2.14 17.99 -5.59
N ALA A 290 -2.35 16.72 -5.89
CA ALA A 290 -3.36 16.28 -6.85
C ALA A 290 -4.78 16.60 -6.34
N LEU A 291 -5.68 16.93 -7.27
CA LEU A 291 -7.00 17.46 -6.96
C LEU A 291 -7.92 16.39 -6.35
N ASN A 292 -7.93 15.19 -6.94
CA ASN A 292 -8.94 14.21 -6.58
C ASN A 292 -8.38 12.77 -6.61
N TRP A 293 -8.41 12.13 -5.44
CA TRP A 293 -8.10 10.73 -5.20
C TRP A 293 -9.34 9.94 -4.72
N GLY A 294 -10.54 10.47 -4.96
CA GLY A 294 -11.78 9.77 -4.66
C GLY A 294 -11.95 8.54 -5.53
N CYS A 295 -12.33 7.41 -4.96
CA CYS A 295 -12.55 6.18 -5.73
C CYS A 295 -13.88 5.50 -5.40
N ASP A 296 -14.38 4.74 -6.37
CA ASP A 296 -15.54 3.86 -6.25
C ASP A 296 -15.09 2.48 -5.77
N ILE A 297 -15.90 1.85 -4.91
CA ILE A 297 -15.66 0.50 -4.39
C ILE A 297 -16.84 -0.46 -4.65
N LYS A 298 -17.75 -0.11 -5.54
CA LYS A 298 -18.97 -0.91 -5.79
C LYS A 298 -18.69 -2.34 -6.22
N ASN A 299 -17.67 -2.54 -7.07
CA ASN A 299 -17.35 -3.88 -7.56
C ASN A 299 -16.82 -4.79 -6.45
N ILE A 300 -15.94 -4.29 -5.58
CA ILE A 300 -15.44 -5.08 -4.45
C ILE A 300 -16.56 -5.36 -3.42
N GLN A 301 -17.48 -4.42 -3.23
CA GLN A 301 -18.68 -4.62 -2.41
C GLN A 301 -19.57 -5.73 -3.01
N LYS A 302 -19.83 -5.68 -4.31
CA LYS A 302 -20.63 -6.66 -5.03
C LYS A 302 -20.03 -8.06 -5.00
N ASP A 303 -18.73 -8.18 -5.32
CA ASP A 303 -18.10 -9.48 -5.54
C ASP A 303 -17.69 -10.17 -4.22
N PHE A 304 -17.42 -9.39 -3.17
CA PHE A 304 -16.94 -9.92 -1.88
C PHE A 304 -17.81 -9.56 -0.68
N GLY A 305 -18.88 -8.79 -0.85
CA GLY A 305 -19.65 -8.26 0.29
C GLY A 305 -18.79 -7.37 1.20
N PHE A 306 -17.81 -6.68 0.61
CA PHE A 306 -16.88 -5.84 1.39
C PHE A 306 -17.61 -4.66 2.01
N THR A 307 -17.62 -4.61 3.33
CA THR A 307 -18.10 -3.47 4.11
C THR A 307 -16.97 -3.05 5.03
N PRO A 308 -16.37 -1.88 4.82
CA PRO A 308 -15.34 -1.36 5.72
C PRO A 308 -15.89 -1.25 7.15
N ARG A 309 -15.13 -1.69 8.13
CA ARG A 309 -15.51 -1.60 9.55
C ARG A 309 -15.14 -0.26 10.16
N PHE A 310 -14.13 0.40 9.58
CA PHE A 310 -13.60 1.65 10.07
C PHE A 310 -13.76 2.75 9.03
N GLY A 311 -14.53 3.79 9.37
CA GLY A 311 -14.41 5.09 8.73
C GLY A 311 -13.14 5.82 9.21
N LEU A 312 -12.86 7.00 8.64
CA LEU A 312 -11.64 7.75 8.94
C LEU A 312 -11.54 8.15 10.43
N GLU A 313 -12.64 8.57 11.06
CA GLU A 313 -12.67 9.00 12.46
C GLU A 313 -12.35 7.83 13.41
N GLU A 314 -13.06 6.72 13.27
CA GLU A 314 -12.88 5.53 14.11
C GLU A 314 -11.47 4.94 13.94
N GLY A 315 -11.02 4.80 12.69
CA GLY A 315 -9.69 4.25 12.41
C GLY A 315 -8.55 5.13 12.92
N LEU A 316 -8.70 6.47 12.90
CA LEU A 316 -7.72 7.39 13.50
C LEU A 316 -7.72 7.30 15.03
N ASN A 317 -8.89 7.17 15.68
CA ASN A 317 -8.97 6.98 17.12
C ASN A 317 -8.25 5.70 17.57
N GLU A 318 -8.48 4.58 16.87
CA GLU A 318 -7.76 3.32 17.10
C GLU A 318 -6.25 3.47 16.87
N THR A 319 -5.86 4.16 15.78
CA THR A 319 -4.45 4.40 15.43
C THR A 319 -3.73 5.21 16.51
N ILE A 320 -4.34 6.31 16.98
CA ILE A 320 -3.80 7.17 18.03
C ILE A 320 -3.72 6.43 19.35
N SER A 321 -4.75 5.64 19.69
CA SER A 321 -4.76 4.79 20.89
C SER A 321 -3.60 3.79 20.86
N TRP A 322 -3.38 3.15 19.71
CA TRP A 322 -2.26 2.24 19.53
C TRP A 322 -0.90 2.96 19.69
N TYR A 323 -0.72 4.14 19.10
CA TYR A 323 0.53 4.91 19.21
C TYR A 323 0.83 5.29 20.67
N ARG A 324 -0.20 5.69 21.44
CA ARG A 324 -0.06 5.97 22.89
C ARG A 324 0.36 4.71 23.65
N LYS A 325 -0.33 3.58 23.42
CA LYS A 325 -0.05 2.31 24.11
C LYS A 325 1.36 1.79 23.84
N HIS A 326 1.92 2.08 22.66
CA HIS A 326 3.23 1.56 22.24
C HIS A 326 4.35 2.63 22.32
N ASN A 327 4.12 3.73 23.05
CA ASN A 327 5.10 4.80 23.26
C ASN A 327 5.63 5.45 21.96
N TRP A 328 4.77 5.55 20.95
CA TRP A 328 5.07 6.31 19.73
C TRP A 328 4.66 7.79 19.88
N LEU A 329 3.60 8.08 20.66
CA LEU A 329 3.06 9.42 20.95
C LEU A 329 3.28 9.85 22.39
#